data_b1308f8cf2eeac08a12fa22b6fd6cfb6
#
_entry.id   b1308f8cf2eeac08a12fa22b6fd6cfb6
#
_cell.length_a   1.000
_cell.length_b   1.000
_cell.length_c   1.000
_cell.angle_alpha   90.00
_cell.angle_beta   90.00
_cell.angle_gamma   90.00
#
_symmetry.space_group_name_H-M   'P 1'
#
loop_
_entity.id
_entity.type
_entity.pdbx_description
1 polymer ?
#
loop_
_entity_poly.entity_id
_entity_poly.type
_entity_poly.pdbx_seq_one_letter_code
_entity_poly.pdbx_strand_id
1 'polypeptide(L)'
;MAQSNRGTKPVVVGTSGDERDVRSASASSSKAPRTARGERTRRKILDAALYEFGERGFSDASIVGITSRAKVALGTFYTYFDSKEEVFRAVVGDLSDLVRTRVAPMLEGKGDAIDRERRALAALLELIASRKQVYRIIDEAEFVDPAGYERHYTGAAERIGRRLREAASAGEVVAEESDFAEEVRAWAIMGANVFVGLRFGVWETADADKVAEVVSRLLRHGLEPR
;
A
#
# COMPACT_ATOMS: atom_id res chain seq x y z
N MET A 1 17.86 65.36 -25.88
CA MET A 1 19.17 64.92 -25.31
C MET A 1 19.23 63.46 -25.28
N ALA A 2 20.11 62.90 -26.07
CA ALA A 2 20.37 61.50 -26.27
C ALA A 2 21.25 60.91 -25.16
N GLN A 3 21.06 59.67 -24.82
CA GLN A 3 22.08 58.70 -24.36
C GLN A 3 21.46 57.33 -24.28
N SER A 4 21.84 56.54 -25.13
CA SER A 4 22.97 55.62 -25.27
C SER A 4 22.63 54.23 -24.76
N ASN A 5 22.24 53.39 -25.71
CA ASN A 5 22.10 51.97 -25.67
C ASN A 5 23.47 51.30 -25.58
N ARG A 6 23.74 50.47 -24.57
CA ARG A 6 24.86 49.52 -24.60
C ARG A 6 24.32 48.09 -24.50
N GLY A 7 24.45 47.42 -25.62
CA GLY A 7 24.16 46.01 -25.77
C GLY A 7 25.09 45.15 -24.94
N THR A 8 24.50 44.12 -24.33
CA THR A 8 25.19 43.00 -23.70
C THR A 8 24.96 41.77 -24.56
N LYS A 9 26.06 41.20 -25.12
CA LYS A 9 26.06 39.97 -25.90
C LYS A 9 25.66 38.76 -25.03
N PRO A 10 24.97 37.76 -25.57
CA PRO A 10 24.76 36.52 -24.88
C PRO A 10 26.02 35.67 -24.86
N VAL A 11 26.39 35.19 -23.68
CA VAL A 11 27.44 34.18 -23.50
C VAL A 11 26.84 32.83 -23.84
N VAL A 12 27.37 32.22 -24.89
CA VAL A 12 27.11 30.81 -25.25
C VAL A 12 27.97 29.96 -24.31
N VAL A 13 27.32 29.24 -23.37
CA VAL A 13 27.98 28.19 -22.62
C VAL A 13 27.71 26.86 -23.35
N GLY A 14 28.78 26.26 -23.83
CA GLY A 14 28.77 25.00 -24.55
C GLY A 14 28.27 23.84 -23.66
N THR A 15 27.35 23.07 -24.21
CA THR A 15 26.96 21.75 -23.72
C THR A 15 27.97 20.74 -24.22
N SER A 16 28.81 20.24 -23.37
CA SER A 16 29.51 18.96 -23.59
C SER A 16 29.04 17.97 -22.54
N GLY A 17 28.26 17.04 -23.00
CA GLY A 17 28.20 15.62 -22.75
C GLY A 17 28.44 15.10 -21.35
N ASP A 18 27.39 14.61 -20.74
CA ASP A 18 27.49 13.32 -20.07
C ASP A 18 26.15 12.55 -20.20
N GLU A 19 25.99 11.91 -21.37
CA GLU A 19 24.98 10.87 -21.59
C GLU A 19 25.50 9.54 -21.04
N ARG A 20 25.64 9.42 -19.74
CA ARG A 20 25.93 8.14 -19.07
C ARG A 20 25.40 8.20 -17.65
N ASP A 21 24.12 7.99 -17.46
CA ASP A 21 23.57 7.30 -16.29
C ASP A 21 22.02 7.24 -16.29
N VAL A 22 21.42 6.65 -17.30
CA VAL A 22 20.00 6.29 -17.31
C VAL A 22 19.84 4.80 -17.67
N ARG A 23 20.72 3.94 -17.17
CA ARG A 23 20.62 2.48 -17.36
C ARG A 23 20.86 1.71 -16.06
N SER A 24 20.12 2.00 -14.99
CA SER A 24 20.15 1.09 -13.83
C SER A 24 18.80 0.88 -13.11
N ALA A 25 17.68 1.17 -13.79
CA ALA A 25 16.34 0.96 -13.20
C ALA A 25 15.60 -0.28 -13.74
N SER A 26 16.27 -1.22 -14.42
CA SER A 26 15.61 -2.41 -14.99
C SER A 26 16.18 -3.76 -14.57
N ALA A 27 16.89 -3.85 -13.44
CA ALA A 27 17.55 -5.09 -13.02
C ALA A 27 16.76 -5.97 -12.02
N SER A 28 15.49 -5.69 -11.72
CA SER A 28 14.73 -6.48 -10.72
C SER A 28 14.00 -7.72 -11.30
N SER A 29 14.00 -7.92 -12.61
CA SER A 29 13.24 -9.00 -13.26
C SER A 29 13.98 -10.35 -13.35
N SER A 30 15.28 -10.43 -13.01
CA SER A 30 16.09 -11.63 -13.24
C SER A 30 16.02 -12.69 -12.14
N LYS A 31 15.52 -12.35 -10.95
CA LYS A 31 15.45 -13.25 -9.77
C LYS A 31 14.09 -13.90 -9.52
N ALA A 32 13.12 -13.68 -10.39
CA ALA A 32 11.85 -14.39 -10.32
C ALA A 32 12.06 -15.91 -10.52
N PRO A 33 11.54 -16.75 -9.64
CA PRO A 33 11.71 -18.20 -9.76
C PRO A 33 11.08 -18.72 -11.06
N ARG A 34 11.79 -19.62 -11.75
CA ARG A 34 11.34 -20.25 -13.00
C ARG A 34 10.70 -21.63 -12.79
N THR A 35 10.69 -22.11 -11.56
CA THR A 35 10.20 -23.49 -11.23
C THR A 35 9.30 -23.46 -10.02
N ALA A 36 8.35 -24.39 -9.94
CA ALA A 36 7.48 -24.56 -8.77
C ALA A 36 8.25 -24.81 -7.45
N ARG A 37 9.45 -25.43 -7.52
CA ARG A 37 10.33 -25.59 -6.35
C ARG A 37 10.92 -24.24 -5.92
N GLY A 38 11.34 -23.43 -6.89
CA GLY A 38 11.85 -22.07 -6.63
C GLY A 38 10.79 -21.18 -6.01
N GLU A 39 9.56 -21.21 -6.54
CA GLU A 39 8.42 -20.46 -5.97
C GLU A 39 8.16 -20.86 -4.51
N ARG A 40 8.13 -22.16 -4.20
CA ARG A 40 7.97 -22.62 -2.83
C ARG A 40 9.11 -22.14 -1.91
N THR A 41 10.34 -22.12 -2.41
CA THR A 41 11.48 -21.61 -1.61
C THR A 41 11.39 -20.11 -1.39
N ARG A 42 11.07 -19.33 -2.43
CA ARG A 42 10.83 -17.88 -2.31
C ARG A 42 9.70 -17.60 -1.32
N ARG A 43 8.59 -18.32 -1.39
CA ARG A 43 7.48 -18.18 -0.45
C ARG A 43 7.89 -18.46 1.00
N LYS A 44 8.69 -19.51 1.27
CA LYS A 44 9.22 -19.79 2.61
C LYS A 44 10.07 -18.65 3.15
N ILE A 45 10.89 -18.01 2.29
CA ILE A 45 11.70 -16.84 2.70
C ILE A 45 10.79 -15.65 3.03
N LEU A 46 9.76 -15.38 2.22
CA LEU A 46 8.82 -14.29 2.45
C LEU A 46 8.00 -14.52 3.74
N ASP A 47 7.52 -15.72 4.00
CA ASP A 47 6.79 -16.05 5.23
C ASP A 47 7.66 -15.90 6.47
N ALA A 48 8.94 -16.30 6.38
CA ALA A 48 9.92 -16.12 7.45
C ALA A 48 10.25 -14.63 7.66
N ALA A 49 10.40 -13.85 6.58
CA ALA A 49 10.67 -12.42 6.63
C ALA A 49 9.48 -11.66 7.23
N LEU A 50 8.25 -11.98 6.81
CA LEU A 50 7.03 -11.43 7.39
C LEU A 50 6.99 -11.62 8.92
N TYR A 51 7.35 -12.81 9.39
CA TYR A 51 7.39 -13.10 10.83
C TYR A 51 8.50 -12.28 11.53
N GLU A 52 9.73 -12.29 11.00
CA GLU A 52 10.87 -11.59 11.61
C GLU A 52 10.64 -10.07 11.66
N PHE A 53 10.12 -9.47 10.59
CA PHE A 53 9.77 -8.05 10.57
C PHE A 53 8.60 -7.74 11.50
N GLY A 54 7.57 -8.58 11.52
CA GLY A 54 6.40 -8.38 12.38
C GLY A 54 6.73 -8.42 13.88
N GLU A 55 7.61 -9.33 14.29
CA GLU A 55 7.98 -9.50 15.70
C GLU A 55 9.06 -8.51 16.17
N ARG A 56 10.07 -8.26 15.33
CA ARG A 56 11.27 -7.51 15.71
C ARG A 56 11.32 -6.09 15.14
N GLY A 57 10.57 -5.82 14.08
CA GLY A 57 10.73 -4.64 13.25
C GLY A 57 11.86 -4.79 12.25
N PHE A 58 11.91 -3.87 11.29
CA PHE A 58 12.92 -3.89 10.23
C PHE A 58 14.36 -3.79 10.78
N SER A 59 14.60 -2.88 11.72
CA SER A 59 15.96 -2.62 12.24
C SER A 59 16.59 -3.85 12.85
N ASP A 60 15.87 -4.56 13.74
CA ASP A 60 16.38 -5.67 14.52
C ASP A 60 16.26 -7.04 13.82
N ALA A 61 15.49 -7.12 12.76
CA ALA A 61 15.42 -8.30 11.92
C ALA A 61 16.72 -8.50 11.13
N SER A 62 17.11 -9.75 10.93
CA SER A 62 18.35 -10.10 10.21
C SER A 62 18.11 -11.14 9.12
N ILE A 63 18.91 -11.09 8.04
CA ILE A 63 18.90 -12.12 6.99
C ILE A 63 19.20 -13.51 7.58
N VAL A 64 20.09 -13.59 8.60
CA VAL A 64 20.38 -14.85 9.28
C VAL A 64 19.15 -15.36 10.04
N GLY A 65 18.41 -14.49 10.72
CA GLY A 65 17.14 -14.85 11.37
C GLY A 65 16.10 -15.37 10.36
N ILE A 66 15.94 -14.65 9.24
CA ILE A 66 15.04 -15.03 8.15
C ILE A 66 15.40 -16.41 7.58
N THR A 67 16.68 -16.63 7.22
CA THR A 67 17.13 -17.88 6.62
C THR A 67 17.05 -19.06 7.57
N SER A 68 17.36 -18.87 8.85
CA SER A 68 17.21 -19.86 9.91
C SER A 68 15.75 -20.32 10.05
N ARG A 69 14.83 -19.36 10.10
CA ARG A 69 13.37 -19.63 10.18
C ARG A 69 12.83 -20.30 8.92
N ALA A 70 13.25 -19.84 7.74
CA ALA A 70 12.87 -20.41 6.46
C ALA A 70 13.47 -21.83 6.23
N LYS A 71 14.45 -22.22 7.05
CA LYS A 71 15.24 -23.47 6.91
C LYS A 71 15.91 -23.55 5.54
N VAL A 72 16.56 -22.47 5.13
CA VAL A 72 17.35 -22.38 3.90
C VAL A 72 18.77 -21.92 4.20
N ALA A 73 19.72 -22.27 3.34
CA ALA A 73 21.08 -21.77 3.45
C ALA A 73 21.13 -20.27 3.10
N LEU A 74 22.08 -19.53 3.70
CA LEU A 74 22.28 -18.11 3.45
C LEU A 74 22.45 -17.80 1.94
N GLY A 75 23.23 -18.62 1.23
CA GLY A 75 23.39 -18.48 -0.24
C GLY A 75 22.09 -18.67 -1.01
N THR A 76 21.15 -19.46 -0.49
CA THR A 76 19.81 -19.60 -1.10
C THR A 76 19.01 -18.32 -1.00
N PHE A 77 19.11 -17.56 0.10
CA PHE A 77 18.46 -16.25 0.22
C PHE A 77 18.93 -15.33 -0.90
N TYR A 78 20.23 -15.21 -1.12
CA TYR A 78 20.81 -14.32 -2.13
C TYR A 78 20.49 -14.75 -3.59
N THR A 79 19.96 -15.95 -3.79
CA THR A 79 19.40 -16.36 -5.08
C THR A 79 18.10 -15.61 -5.42
N TYR A 80 17.33 -15.18 -4.38
CA TYR A 80 16.02 -14.56 -4.54
C TYR A 80 15.99 -13.06 -4.19
N PHE A 81 16.84 -12.63 -3.25
CA PHE A 81 16.85 -11.25 -2.74
C PHE A 81 18.28 -10.77 -2.52
N ASP A 82 18.58 -9.56 -2.96
CA ASP A 82 19.93 -8.97 -2.83
C ASP A 82 20.18 -8.37 -1.44
N SER A 83 19.12 -7.96 -0.73
CA SER A 83 19.24 -7.29 0.55
C SER A 83 18.02 -7.52 1.47
N LYS A 84 18.15 -7.05 2.71
CA LYS A 84 17.05 -7.01 3.69
C LYS A 84 15.94 -6.08 3.23
N GLU A 85 16.29 -4.96 2.62
CA GLU A 85 15.35 -3.99 2.05
C GLU A 85 14.55 -4.59 0.89
N GLU A 86 15.19 -5.41 0.04
CA GLU A 86 14.50 -6.03 -1.09
C GLU A 86 13.45 -7.05 -0.62
N VAL A 87 13.80 -7.92 0.32
CA VAL A 87 12.82 -8.86 0.87
C VAL A 87 11.72 -8.13 1.67
N PHE A 88 12.04 -7.00 2.32
CA PHE A 88 11.06 -6.17 3.00
C PHE A 88 10.05 -5.57 2.00
N ARG A 89 10.52 -4.97 0.89
CA ARG A 89 9.65 -4.49 -0.20
C ARG A 89 8.74 -5.59 -0.75
N ALA A 90 9.28 -6.79 -0.92
CA ALA A 90 8.48 -7.92 -1.38
C ALA A 90 7.41 -8.33 -0.36
N VAL A 91 7.70 -8.27 0.94
CA VAL A 91 6.72 -8.51 2.03
C VAL A 91 5.64 -7.44 2.02
N VAL A 92 5.97 -6.15 1.87
CA VAL A 92 5.00 -5.06 1.76
C VAL A 92 4.07 -5.27 0.57
N GLY A 93 4.62 -5.68 -0.58
CA GLY A 93 3.83 -6.03 -1.76
C GLY A 93 2.85 -7.19 -1.50
N ASP A 94 3.33 -8.26 -0.90
CA ASP A 94 2.51 -9.43 -0.53
C ASP A 94 1.37 -9.05 0.45
N LEU A 95 1.64 -8.15 1.41
CA LEU A 95 0.63 -7.66 2.35
C LEU A 95 -0.43 -6.80 1.66
N SER A 96 -0.02 -5.94 0.72
CA SER A 96 -0.94 -5.16 -0.11
C SER A 96 -1.87 -6.06 -0.93
N ASP A 97 -1.32 -7.13 -1.51
CA ASP A 97 -2.09 -8.13 -2.25
C ASP A 97 -3.00 -8.95 -1.34
N LEU A 98 -2.56 -9.29 -0.14
CA LEU A 98 -3.38 -9.99 0.86
C LEU A 98 -4.61 -9.16 1.24
N VAL A 99 -4.42 -7.87 1.56
CA VAL A 99 -5.52 -6.94 1.87
C VAL A 99 -6.49 -6.89 0.68
N ARG A 100 -5.97 -6.67 -0.53
CA ARG A 100 -6.78 -6.62 -1.75
C ARG A 100 -7.59 -7.90 -1.96
N THR A 101 -6.96 -9.05 -1.85
CA THR A 101 -7.60 -10.36 -2.07
C THR A 101 -8.65 -10.66 -0.99
N ARG A 102 -8.42 -10.23 0.25
CA ARG A 102 -9.38 -10.44 1.36
C ARG A 102 -10.61 -9.55 1.23
N VAL A 103 -10.42 -8.31 0.78
CA VAL A 103 -11.48 -7.30 0.69
C VAL A 103 -12.30 -7.44 -0.59
N ALA A 104 -11.69 -7.76 -1.72
CA ALA A 104 -12.35 -7.77 -3.03
C ALA A 104 -13.66 -8.59 -3.08
N PRO A 105 -13.76 -9.82 -2.54
CA PRO A 105 -15.00 -10.58 -2.58
C PRO A 105 -16.15 -9.91 -1.80
N MET A 106 -15.84 -9.08 -0.80
CA MET A 106 -16.84 -8.39 0.02
C MET A 106 -17.49 -7.21 -0.71
N LEU A 107 -16.83 -6.73 -1.75
CA LEU A 107 -17.31 -5.64 -2.60
C LEU A 107 -18.27 -6.11 -3.70
N GLU A 108 -18.45 -7.42 -3.82
CA GLU A 108 -19.38 -8.03 -4.75
C GLU A 108 -20.71 -8.39 -4.04
N GLY A 109 -21.76 -8.65 -4.83
CA GLY A 109 -23.03 -9.17 -4.33
C GLY A 109 -24.08 -8.11 -4.02
N LYS A 110 -25.10 -8.49 -3.21
CA LYS A 110 -26.29 -7.68 -2.95
C LYS A 110 -26.01 -6.49 -2.02
N GLY A 111 -26.85 -5.49 -2.11
CA GLY A 111 -26.81 -4.23 -1.35
C GLY A 111 -26.24 -3.08 -2.16
N ASP A 112 -26.39 -1.86 -1.65
CA ASP A 112 -25.84 -0.66 -2.28
C ASP A 112 -24.33 -0.52 -2.03
N ALA A 113 -23.72 0.54 -2.55
CA ALA A 113 -22.28 0.80 -2.42
C ALA A 113 -21.83 0.88 -0.96
N ILE A 114 -22.64 1.52 -0.08
CA ILE A 114 -22.30 1.67 1.34
C ILE A 114 -22.34 0.31 2.06
N ASP A 115 -23.31 -0.55 1.72
CA ASP A 115 -23.38 -1.92 2.25
C ASP A 115 -22.17 -2.76 1.84
N ARG A 116 -21.69 -2.59 0.60
CA ARG A 116 -20.49 -3.26 0.10
C ARG A 116 -19.23 -2.76 0.82
N GLU A 117 -19.07 -1.45 1.01
CA GLU A 117 -17.95 -0.86 1.77
C GLU A 117 -18.00 -1.28 3.25
N ARG A 118 -19.17 -1.40 3.87
CA ARG A 118 -19.32 -1.93 5.23
C ARG A 118 -18.77 -3.35 5.37
N ARG A 119 -19.14 -4.26 4.45
CA ARG A 119 -18.62 -5.63 4.45
C ARG A 119 -17.12 -5.68 4.21
N ALA A 120 -16.63 -4.82 3.32
CA ALA A 120 -15.21 -4.69 3.03
C ALA A 120 -14.41 -4.24 4.26
N LEU A 121 -14.92 -3.25 5.00
CA LEU A 121 -14.31 -2.78 6.25
C LEU A 121 -14.34 -3.87 7.33
N ALA A 122 -15.45 -4.59 7.50
CA ALA A 122 -15.53 -5.69 8.47
C ALA A 122 -14.46 -6.76 8.18
N ALA A 123 -14.33 -7.19 6.91
CA ALA A 123 -13.32 -8.16 6.50
C ALA A 123 -11.87 -7.64 6.68
N LEU A 124 -11.64 -6.34 6.47
CA LEU A 124 -10.35 -5.70 6.75
C LEU A 124 -10.04 -5.73 8.26
N LEU A 125 -10.99 -5.38 9.11
CA LEU A 125 -10.84 -5.41 10.57
C LEU A 125 -10.54 -6.81 11.10
N GLU A 126 -11.23 -7.84 10.59
CA GLU A 126 -10.94 -9.24 10.90
C GLU A 126 -9.51 -9.64 10.50
N LEU A 127 -9.08 -9.24 9.30
CA LEU A 127 -7.72 -9.51 8.82
C LEU A 127 -6.69 -8.85 9.75
N ILE A 128 -6.89 -7.59 10.10
CA ILE A 128 -5.99 -6.84 11.00
C ILE A 128 -5.94 -7.49 12.38
N ALA A 129 -7.10 -7.81 12.97
CA ALA A 129 -7.18 -8.46 14.28
C ALA A 129 -6.46 -9.81 14.31
N SER A 130 -6.53 -10.57 13.22
CA SER A 130 -5.84 -11.86 13.10
C SER A 130 -4.35 -11.75 12.76
N ARG A 131 -3.90 -10.60 12.24
CA ARG A 131 -2.52 -10.37 11.77
C ARG A 131 -2.07 -8.95 12.08
N LYS A 132 -1.94 -8.60 13.35
CA LYS A 132 -1.53 -7.25 13.80
C LYS A 132 -0.18 -6.78 13.24
N GLN A 133 0.69 -7.72 12.89
CA GLN A 133 1.99 -7.46 12.28
C GLN A 133 1.88 -6.70 10.93
N VAL A 134 0.74 -6.84 10.23
CA VAL A 134 0.50 -6.12 8.95
C VAL A 134 0.66 -4.62 9.14
N TYR A 135 0.05 -4.06 10.19
CA TYR A 135 0.14 -2.64 10.48
C TYR A 135 1.58 -2.20 10.72
N ARG A 136 2.29 -2.90 11.61
CA ARG A 136 3.68 -2.55 11.92
C ARG A 136 4.57 -2.51 10.68
N ILE A 137 4.45 -3.51 9.82
CA ILE A 137 5.28 -3.61 8.61
C ILE A 137 4.93 -2.49 7.61
N ILE A 138 3.64 -2.17 7.45
CA ILE A 138 3.22 -1.07 6.58
C ILE A 138 3.69 0.27 7.13
N ASP A 139 3.59 0.52 8.44
CA ASP A 139 4.07 1.76 9.07
C ASP A 139 5.60 1.91 8.92
N GLU A 140 6.37 0.84 9.12
CA GLU A 140 7.83 0.86 8.91
C GLU A 140 8.21 1.09 7.44
N ALA A 141 7.32 0.77 6.48
CA ALA A 141 7.56 1.01 5.07
C ALA A 141 7.69 2.51 4.74
N GLU A 142 7.12 3.41 5.53
CA GLU A 142 7.31 4.86 5.38
C GLU A 142 8.79 5.23 5.35
N PHE A 143 9.60 4.58 6.17
CA PHE A 143 11.05 4.87 6.33
C PHE A 143 11.95 3.96 5.47
N VAL A 144 11.54 2.72 5.22
CA VAL A 144 12.37 1.71 4.53
C VAL A 144 12.12 1.69 3.02
N ASP A 145 10.89 1.91 2.60
CA ASP A 145 10.45 1.93 1.19
C ASP A 145 9.36 3.00 0.99
N PRO A 146 9.69 4.30 1.08
CA PRO A 146 8.70 5.38 0.96
C PRO A 146 7.84 5.29 -0.29
N ALA A 147 8.45 4.91 -1.42
CA ALA A 147 7.73 4.72 -2.67
C ALA A 147 6.74 3.53 -2.62
N GLY A 148 7.07 2.46 -1.92
CA GLY A 148 6.18 1.32 -1.67
C GLY A 148 5.02 1.69 -0.75
N TYR A 149 5.31 2.46 0.29
CA TYR A 149 4.33 3.03 1.22
C TYR A 149 3.31 3.92 0.48
N GLU A 150 3.80 4.86 -0.31
CA GLU A 150 2.95 5.74 -1.14
C GLU A 150 2.06 4.92 -2.10
N ARG A 151 2.66 3.96 -2.84
CA ARG A 151 1.89 3.09 -3.75
C ARG A 151 0.83 2.26 -3.04
N HIS A 152 1.08 1.80 -1.81
CA HIS A 152 0.13 1.03 -1.02
C HIS A 152 -1.16 1.83 -0.79
N TYR A 153 -1.04 3.06 -0.28
CA TYR A 153 -2.19 3.91 0.05
C TYR A 153 -2.84 4.54 -1.18
N THR A 154 -2.06 5.05 -2.13
CA THR A 154 -2.57 5.60 -3.38
C THR A 154 -3.38 4.55 -4.13
N GLY A 155 -2.85 3.34 -4.29
CA GLY A 155 -3.58 2.26 -4.95
C GLY A 155 -4.85 1.83 -4.21
N ALA A 156 -4.91 1.95 -2.87
CA ALA A 156 -6.13 1.72 -2.11
C ALA A 156 -7.16 2.83 -2.36
N ALA A 157 -6.76 4.10 -2.27
CA ALA A 157 -7.61 5.26 -2.52
C ALA A 157 -8.16 5.28 -3.95
N GLU A 158 -7.33 4.99 -4.95
CA GLU A 158 -7.76 4.89 -6.36
C GLU A 158 -8.86 3.82 -6.56
N ARG A 159 -8.74 2.66 -5.91
CA ARG A 159 -9.77 1.61 -5.98
C ARG A 159 -11.07 2.05 -5.32
N ILE A 160 -11.00 2.76 -4.19
CA ILE A 160 -12.18 3.34 -3.52
C ILE A 160 -12.82 4.38 -4.46
N GLY A 161 -12.05 5.34 -4.99
CA GLY A 161 -12.55 6.38 -5.88
C GLY A 161 -13.24 5.81 -7.12
N ARG A 162 -12.66 4.80 -7.76
CA ARG A 162 -13.31 4.12 -8.89
C ARG A 162 -14.67 3.54 -8.52
N ARG A 163 -14.79 2.83 -7.39
CA ARG A 163 -16.05 2.27 -6.93
C ARG A 163 -17.08 3.34 -6.59
N LEU A 164 -16.65 4.46 -6.02
CA LEU A 164 -17.55 5.58 -5.72
C LEU A 164 -18.09 6.22 -7.01
N ARG A 165 -17.26 6.37 -8.05
CA ARG A 165 -17.73 6.84 -9.37
C ARG A 165 -18.73 5.88 -10.01
N GLU A 166 -18.46 4.59 -9.97
CA GLU A 166 -19.38 3.56 -10.45
C GLU A 166 -20.71 3.62 -9.71
N ALA A 167 -20.68 3.75 -8.38
CA ALA A 167 -21.86 3.88 -7.53
C ALA A 167 -22.63 5.19 -7.78
N ALA A 168 -21.95 6.31 -8.00
CA ALA A 168 -22.57 7.58 -8.37
C ALA A 168 -23.25 7.49 -9.72
N SER A 169 -22.62 6.84 -10.69
CA SER A 169 -23.25 6.60 -12.02
C SER A 169 -24.49 5.69 -11.93
N ALA A 170 -24.55 4.81 -10.93
CA ALA A 170 -25.70 3.96 -10.63
C ALA A 170 -26.77 4.65 -9.75
N GLY A 171 -26.53 5.89 -9.28
CA GLY A 171 -27.42 6.62 -8.38
C GLY A 171 -27.42 6.10 -6.93
N GLU A 172 -26.44 5.30 -6.53
CA GLU A 172 -26.33 4.74 -5.18
C GLU A 172 -25.67 5.70 -4.18
N VAL A 173 -24.86 6.64 -4.66
CA VAL A 173 -24.23 7.71 -3.87
C VAL A 173 -24.25 9.02 -4.65
N VAL A 174 -24.07 10.14 -3.95
CA VAL A 174 -23.99 11.46 -4.57
C VAL A 174 -22.70 11.56 -5.40
N ALA A 175 -22.81 12.07 -6.62
CA ALA A 175 -21.67 12.41 -7.46
C ALA A 175 -20.97 13.66 -6.91
N GLU A 176 -19.66 13.72 -7.03
CA GLU A 176 -18.89 14.90 -6.69
C GLU A 176 -18.80 15.87 -7.88
N GLU A 177 -18.54 17.14 -7.56
CA GLU A 177 -18.51 18.22 -8.56
C GLU A 177 -17.19 18.28 -9.35
N SER A 178 -16.14 17.61 -8.87
CA SER A 178 -14.81 17.63 -9.48
C SER A 178 -13.99 16.38 -9.14
N ASP A 179 -13.00 16.07 -9.98
CA ASP A 179 -12.03 14.99 -9.76
C ASP A 179 -11.28 15.16 -8.41
N PHE A 180 -10.99 16.40 -8.03
CA PHE A 180 -10.36 16.72 -6.76
C PHE A 180 -11.26 16.35 -5.56
N ALA A 181 -12.56 16.67 -5.63
CA ALA A 181 -13.50 16.32 -4.57
C ALA A 181 -13.67 14.79 -4.47
N GLU A 182 -13.70 14.08 -5.61
CA GLU A 182 -13.71 12.61 -5.65
C GLU A 182 -12.46 12.01 -5.01
N GLU A 183 -11.28 12.55 -5.32
CA GLU A 183 -10.02 12.12 -4.73
C GLU A 183 -10.01 12.33 -3.21
N VAL A 184 -10.39 13.53 -2.75
CA VAL A 184 -10.48 13.84 -1.30
C VAL A 184 -11.43 12.87 -0.59
N ARG A 185 -12.59 12.59 -1.17
CA ARG A 185 -13.56 11.63 -0.60
C ARG A 185 -12.98 10.22 -0.51
N ALA A 186 -12.29 9.76 -1.55
CA ALA A 186 -11.64 8.45 -1.55
C ALA A 186 -10.57 8.33 -0.47
N TRP A 187 -9.73 9.37 -0.32
CA TRP A 187 -8.70 9.44 0.72
C TRP A 187 -9.29 9.55 2.12
N ALA A 188 -10.39 10.28 2.31
CA ALA A 188 -11.10 10.36 3.60
C ALA A 188 -11.62 8.99 4.05
N ILE A 189 -12.25 8.23 3.14
CA ILE A 189 -12.74 6.87 3.43
C ILE A 189 -11.57 5.94 3.72
N MET A 190 -10.50 6.00 2.91
CA MET A 190 -9.30 5.21 3.13
C MET A 190 -8.66 5.52 4.49
N GLY A 191 -8.49 6.79 4.84
CA GLY A 191 -7.96 7.23 6.12
C GLY A 191 -8.84 6.77 7.31
N ALA A 192 -10.16 6.87 7.18
CA ALA A 192 -11.08 6.32 8.17
C ALA A 192 -10.86 4.82 8.39
N ASN A 193 -10.76 4.03 7.31
CA ASN A 193 -10.52 2.59 7.39
C ASN A 193 -9.17 2.27 8.07
N VAL A 194 -8.11 3.03 7.77
CA VAL A 194 -6.79 2.87 8.38
C VAL A 194 -6.85 3.14 9.88
N PHE A 195 -7.33 4.31 10.32
CA PHE A 195 -7.33 4.67 11.74
C PHE A 195 -8.33 3.88 12.56
N VAL A 196 -9.47 3.51 12.00
CA VAL A 196 -10.43 2.59 12.64
C VAL A 196 -9.80 1.20 12.78
N GLY A 197 -9.06 0.74 11.76
CA GLY A 197 -8.30 -0.50 11.82
C GLY A 197 -7.22 -0.49 12.89
N LEU A 198 -6.48 0.60 13.01
CA LEU A 198 -5.47 0.79 14.05
C LEU A 198 -6.09 0.73 15.46
N ARG A 199 -7.15 1.52 15.67
CA ARG A 199 -7.79 1.64 17.01
C ARG A 199 -8.48 0.34 17.42
N PHE A 200 -9.28 -0.26 16.53
CA PHE A 200 -10.20 -1.35 16.85
C PHE A 200 -9.74 -2.74 16.37
N GLY A 201 -8.65 -2.81 15.62
CA GLY A 201 -8.06 -4.07 15.18
C GLY A 201 -6.69 -4.34 15.83
N VAL A 202 -5.85 -3.30 15.99
CA VAL A 202 -4.49 -3.43 16.53
C VAL A 202 -4.44 -3.17 18.03
N TRP A 203 -4.85 -1.96 18.47
CA TRP A 203 -4.76 -1.56 19.89
C TRP A 203 -5.78 -2.30 20.76
N GLU A 204 -6.98 -2.47 20.24
CA GLU A 204 -8.08 -3.18 20.91
C GLU A 204 -8.77 -4.05 19.85
N THR A 205 -9.07 -5.29 20.18
CA THR A 205 -9.83 -6.16 19.28
C THR A 205 -11.32 -6.01 19.58
N ALA A 206 -12.00 -5.25 18.73
CA ALA A 206 -13.45 -5.04 18.81
C ALA A 206 -14.20 -5.94 17.82
N ASP A 207 -15.53 -6.00 17.98
CA ASP A 207 -16.42 -6.66 17.03
C ASP A 207 -16.39 -5.90 15.69
N ALA A 208 -15.84 -6.55 14.65
CA ALA A 208 -15.61 -5.96 13.34
C ALA A 208 -16.92 -5.48 12.68
N ASP A 209 -17.99 -6.24 12.80
CA ASP A 209 -19.30 -5.88 12.21
C ASP A 209 -19.90 -4.65 12.90
N LYS A 210 -19.80 -4.54 14.22
CA LYS A 210 -20.28 -3.36 14.95
C LYS A 210 -19.51 -2.10 14.60
N VAL A 211 -18.19 -2.21 14.47
CA VAL A 211 -17.35 -1.08 14.05
C VAL A 211 -17.69 -0.65 12.63
N ALA A 212 -17.77 -1.60 11.70
CA ALA A 212 -18.12 -1.34 10.31
C ALA A 212 -19.52 -0.74 10.16
N GLU A 213 -20.48 -1.16 10.98
CA GLU A 213 -21.84 -0.61 11.02
C GLU A 213 -21.86 0.87 11.43
N VAL A 214 -21.06 1.26 12.44
CA VAL A 214 -20.94 2.67 12.85
C VAL A 214 -20.36 3.53 11.75
N VAL A 215 -19.28 3.05 11.09
CA VAL A 215 -18.66 3.76 9.96
C VAL A 215 -19.63 3.86 8.77
N SER A 216 -20.38 2.80 8.47
CA SER A 216 -21.33 2.83 7.34
C SER A 216 -22.46 3.83 7.60
N ARG A 217 -22.94 3.98 8.83
CA ARG A 217 -23.93 5.03 9.19
C ARG A 217 -23.35 6.44 9.01
N LEU A 218 -22.08 6.65 9.37
CA LEU A 218 -21.40 7.93 9.12
C LEU A 218 -21.32 8.23 7.63
N LEU A 219 -20.93 7.24 6.80
CA LEU A 219 -20.85 7.40 5.34
C LEU A 219 -22.22 7.66 4.71
N ARG A 220 -23.29 7.06 5.24
CA ARG A 220 -24.65 7.17 4.70
C ARG A 220 -25.33 8.48 5.07
N HIS A 221 -25.08 8.99 6.25
CA HIS A 221 -25.86 10.08 6.83
C HIS A 221 -25.03 11.31 7.24
N GLY A 222 -23.71 11.24 7.16
CA GLY A 222 -22.86 12.31 7.68
C GLY A 222 -23.04 12.54 9.19
N LEU A 223 -22.89 13.79 9.63
CA LEU A 223 -23.04 14.26 11.01
C LEU A 223 -24.25 15.19 11.20
N GLU A 224 -25.06 15.40 10.16
CA GLU A 224 -26.23 16.26 10.26
C GLU A 224 -27.30 15.63 11.16
N PRO A 225 -27.97 16.43 12.00
CA PRO A 225 -29.12 15.96 12.78
C PRO A 225 -30.24 15.47 11.86
N ARG A 226 -30.89 14.40 12.25
CA ARG A 226 -32.08 13.86 11.55
C ARG A 226 -33.36 14.52 12.04
#